data_149ca6e56db4e5c6da91c42c2311c0f7
#
_entry.id   149ca6e56db4e5c6da91c42c2311c0f7
#
_cell.length_a   1.000
_cell.length_b   1.000
_cell.length_c   1.000
_cell.angle_alpha   90.00
_cell.angle_beta   90.00
_cell.angle_gamma   90.00
#
_symmetry.space_group_name_H-M   'P 1'
#
loop_
_entity.id
_entity.type
_entity.pdbx_description
1 polymer ?
#
loop_
_entity_poly.entity_id
_entity_poly.type
_entity_poly.pdbx_seq_one_letter_code
_entity_poly.pdbx_strand_id
1 'polypeptide(L)'
;MCAGGVCPGLLRRVLSCFPGNVSLSLAYGSGVLAQRGSQPGLMKYGVISTEDMLDDLLQWKTLYVSGRLHKPVRILRQQDGEGRLHNALQANLRSAITAALLTLPESFSEEQLFTTIAGLSYTGDFRMVVGEDRNKVENIVHLNLEEFRHLYAQFLHESPHVVYQPSQGRLELDKSADTQFTQLLALPTHLQQQLTNLVDPPGRNRDVEEVLLQISQDPDCGLWVRKGISTIVKRSSLSQSVKGIITAGPVKAIRYSAQKVKKMWKGFLTSRR
;
A
#
# COMPACT_ATOMS: atom_id res chain seq x y z
N MET A 1 29.85 14.18 -3.31
CA MET A 1 28.44 14.63 -3.35
C MET A 1 27.58 13.38 -3.53
N CYS A 2 26.87 12.94 -2.48
CA CYS A 2 26.03 11.74 -2.54
C CYS A 2 24.69 12.12 -3.20
N ALA A 3 24.58 11.93 -4.49
CA ALA A 3 23.31 12.09 -5.18
C ALA A 3 22.33 11.01 -4.68
N GLY A 4 21.27 11.45 -3.97
CA GLY A 4 20.03 10.66 -3.71
C GLY A 4 20.14 9.39 -2.86
N GLY A 5 21.24 9.07 -2.22
CA GLY A 5 21.44 7.84 -1.45
C GLY A 5 21.55 8.08 0.04
N VAL A 6 20.85 7.26 0.83
CA VAL A 6 21.07 7.19 2.29
C VAL A 6 22.54 6.88 2.54
N CYS A 7 23.25 7.79 3.22
CA CYS A 7 24.67 7.62 3.52
C CYS A 7 24.88 6.34 4.36
N PRO A 8 25.75 5.39 3.94
CA PRO A 8 25.99 4.15 4.68
C PRO A 8 26.38 4.35 6.15
N GLY A 9 27.08 5.46 6.46
CA GLY A 9 27.42 5.83 7.83
C GLY A 9 26.20 6.21 8.68
N LEU A 10 25.21 6.90 8.09
CA LEU A 10 23.95 7.22 8.78
C LEU A 10 23.16 5.94 9.08
N LEU A 11 23.08 5.02 8.14
CA LEU A 11 22.41 3.73 8.34
C LEU A 11 23.03 2.94 9.50
N ARG A 12 24.36 2.80 9.54
CA ARG A 12 25.05 2.11 10.63
C ARG A 12 24.75 2.75 12.00
N ARG A 13 24.77 4.07 12.08
CA ARG A 13 24.43 4.81 13.31
C ARG A 13 22.98 4.59 13.73
N VAL A 14 22.06 4.53 12.78
CA VAL A 14 20.64 4.24 13.06
C VAL A 14 20.47 2.81 13.53
N LEU A 15 21.06 1.83 12.83
CA LEU A 15 20.96 0.42 13.20
C LEU A 15 21.56 0.13 14.58
N SER A 16 22.64 0.84 14.97
CA SER A 16 23.24 0.69 16.30
C SER A 16 22.37 1.22 17.46
N CYS A 17 21.34 2.03 17.16
CA CYS A 17 20.38 2.50 18.17
C CYS A 17 19.28 1.47 18.50
N PHE A 18 19.17 0.39 17.72
CA PHE A 18 18.16 -0.64 17.95
C PHE A 18 18.80 -1.91 18.51
N PRO A 19 18.30 -2.44 19.63
CA PRO A 19 18.77 -3.70 20.18
C PRO A 19 18.28 -4.86 19.29
N GLY A 20 19.15 -5.84 19.06
CA GLY A 20 18.82 -7.08 18.39
C GLY A 20 19.26 -7.18 16.93
N ASN A 21 19.04 -8.33 16.33
CA ASN A 21 19.35 -8.59 14.93
C ASN A 21 18.26 -8.01 14.02
N VAL A 22 18.66 -7.11 13.11
CA VAL A 22 17.77 -6.52 12.11
C VAL A 22 17.75 -7.42 10.88
N SER A 23 16.65 -8.13 10.64
CA SER A 23 16.45 -9.01 9.48
C SER A 23 16.23 -8.25 8.18
N LEU A 24 15.53 -7.12 8.25
CA LEU A 24 15.24 -6.27 7.10
C LEU A 24 15.35 -4.79 7.48
N SER A 25 15.99 -4.02 6.63
CA SER A 25 16.03 -2.57 6.73
C SER A 25 15.64 -1.94 5.40
N LEU A 26 14.63 -1.07 5.44
CA LEU A 26 14.03 -0.45 4.26
C LEU A 26 14.11 1.08 4.37
N ALA A 27 14.43 1.72 3.25
CA ALA A 27 14.29 3.16 3.11
C ALA A 27 13.19 3.50 2.10
N TYR A 28 12.29 4.41 2.46
CA TYR A 28 11.15 4.79 1.64
C TYR A 28 10.75 6.26 1.84
N GLY A 29 9.84 6.72 0.99
CA GLY A 29 9.29 8.07 1.05
C GLY A 29 10.15 9.12 0.34
N SER A 30 9.75 10.40 0.46
CA SER A 30 10.33 11.52 -0.29
C SER A 30 11.82 11.81 -0.06
N GLY A 31 12.39 11.26 1.00
CA GLY A 31 13.84 11.34 1.25
C GLY A 31 14.66 10.30 0.49
N VAL A 32 14.02 9.35 -0.18
CA VAL A 32 14.66 8.22 -0.87
C VAL A 32 14.24 8.15 -2.33
N LEU A 33 12.96 8.38 -2.59
CA LEU A 33 12.35 8.35 -3.92
C LEU A 33 11.84 9.74 -4.28
N ALA A 34 12.01 10.15 -5.54
CA ALA A 34 11.60 11.47 -6.01
C ALA A 34 10.10 11.71 -5.78
N GLN A 35 9.76 12.87 -5.22
CA GLN A 35 8.38 13.36 -5.08
C GLN A 35 8.36 14.86 -5.36
N ARG A 36 7.40 15.35 -6.17
CA ARG A 36 7.27 16.77 -6.46
C ARG A 36 7.03 17.59 -5.18
N GLY A 37 7.78 18.65 -5.00
CA GLY A 37 7.59 19.61 -3.90
C GLY A 37 7.99 19.11 -2.52
N SER A 38 8.64 17.95 -2.41
CA SER A 38 9.15 17.48 -1.13
C SER A 38 10.53 18.06 -0.86
N GLN A 39 10.64 18.84 0.23
CA GLN A 39 11.94 19.13 0.81
C GLN A 39 12.45 17.90 1.59
N PRO A 40 13.78 17.74 1.76
CA PRO A 40 14.33 16.71 2.64
C PRO A 40 13.69 16.83 4.01
N GLY A 41 12.75 15.92 4.29
CA GLY A 41 11.98 15.93 5.52
C GLY A 41 12.70 15.20 6.64
N LEU A 42 12.15 15.31 7.85
CA LEU A 42 12.59 14.56 9.01
C LEU A 42 12.49 13.06 8.72
N MET A 43 13.62 12.34 8.77
CA MET A 43 13.62 10.88 8.66
C MET A 43 12.97 10.29 9.91
N LYS A 44 11.99 9.40 9.72
CA LYS A 44 11.34 8.67 10.80
C LYS A 44 11.81 7.22 10.74
N TYR A 45 12.11 6.66 11.89
CA TYR A 45 12.51 5.27 12.04
C TYR A 45 11.44 4.53 12.82
N GLY A 46 11.21 3.29 12.48
CA GLY A 46 10.32 2.39 13.18
C GLY A 46 10.89 0.98 13.16
N VAL A 47 10.56 0.20 14.17
CA VAL A 47 10.91 -1.21 14.28
C VAL A 47 9.61 -2.00 14.39
N ILE A 48 9.58 -3.14 13.77
CA ILE A 48 8.50 -4.13 13.83
C ILE A 48 9.13 -5.49 14.02
N SER A 49 8.47 -6.39 14.74
CA SER A 49 8.91 -7.78 14.84
C SER A 49 8.81 -8.46 13.47
N THR A 50 9.66 -9.46 13.22
CA THR A 50 9.60 -10.22 11.97
C THR A 50 8.24 -10.91 11.82
N GLU A 51 7.69 -11.44 12.92
CA GLU A 51 6.39 -12.11 12.93
C GLU A 51 5.24 -11.16 12.57
N ASP A 52 5.17 -9.98 13.22
CA ASP A 52 4.15 -8.97 12.90
C ASP A 52 4.28 -8.47 11.45
N MET A 53 5.51 -8.39 10.94
CA MET A 53 5.76 -8.01 9.55
C MET A 53 5.26 -9.09 8.59
N LEU A 54 5.58 -10.37 8.82
CA LEU A 54 5.10 -11.49 8.02
C LEU A 54 3.57 -11.56 8.03
N ASP A 55 2.97 -11.40 9.20
CA ASP A 55 1.51 -11.35 9.35
C ASP A 55 0.87 -10.22 8.51
N ASP A 56 1.44 -9.01 8.56
CA ASP A 56 0.90 -7.89 7.78
C ASP A 56 1.12 -8.08 6.27
N LEU A 57 2.25 -8.70 5.86
CA LEU A 57 2.53 -8.98 4.45
C LEU A 57 1.60 -10.05 3.87
N LEU A 58 1.39 -11.14 4.60
CA LEU A 58 0.63 -12.30 4.10
C LEU A 58 -0.88 -12.16 4.29
N GLN A 59 -1.30 -11.51 5.39
CA GLN A 59 -2.71 -11.45 5.78
C GLN A 59 -3.37 -10.08 5.56
N TRP A 60 -2.60 -9.01 5.38
CA TRP A 60 -3.09 -7.62 5.35
C TRP A 60 -3.87 -7.22 6.61
N LYS A 61 -3.40 -7.62 7.78
CA LYS A 61 -4.05 -7.29 9.05
C LYS A 61 -4.25 -5.78 9.24
N THR A 62 -3.27 -5.00 8.82
CA THR A 62 -3.29 -3.55 8.99
C THR A 62 -3.08 -2.75 7.71
N LEU A 63 -2.50 -3.35 6.68
CA LEU A 63 -2.01 -2.66 5.48
C LEU A 63 -1.04 -1.49 5.81
N TYR A 64 -0.44 -1.50 7.00
CA TYR A 64 0.44 -0.41 7.43
C TYR A 64 1.86 -0.57 6.89
N VAL A 65 2.46 -1.74 7.04
CA VAL A 65 3.79 -2.06 6.48
C VAL A 65 3.63 -2.62 5.08
N SER A 66 2.75 -3.60 4.88
CA SER A 66 2.45 -4.21 3.59
C SER A 66 2.11 -3.17 2.53
N GLY A 67 1.23 -2.22 2.83
CA GLY A 67 0.86 -1.14 1.92
C GLY A 67 1.98 -0.12 1.61
N ARG A 68 3.04 -0.04 2.42
CA ARG A 68 4.25 0.72 2.06
C ARG A 68 5.09 -0.03 1.04
N LEU A 69 5.10 -1.35 1.14
CA LEU A 69 5.87 -2.25 0.29
C LEU A 69 5.17 -2.58 -1.04
N HIS A 70 3.96 -2.08 -1.27
CA HIS A 70 3.33 -2.01 -2.59
C HIS A 70 4.00 -0.96 -3.51
N LYS A 71 4.82 -0.09 -2.96
CA LYS A 71 5.52 0.98 -3.65
C LYS A 71 7.01 0.68 -3.69
N PRO A 72 7.75 1.18 -4.67
CA PRO A 72 9.19 1.04 -4.69
C PRO A 72 9.82 1.51 -3.37
N VAL A 73 10.75 0.71 -2.85
CA VAL A 73 11.54 0.98 -1.65
C VAL A 73 12.98 0.60 -1.90
N ARG A 74 13.93 1.18 -1.15
CA ARG A 74 15.30 0.73 -1.16
C ARG A 74 15.55 -0.24 -0.01
N ILE A 75 15.89 -1.48 -0.33
CA ILE A 75 16.34 -2.46 0.65
C ILE A 75 17.79 -2.11 0.99
N LEU A 76 18.04 -1.82 2.27
CA LEU A 76 19.36 -1.43 2.77
C LEU A 76 20.08 -2.61 3.41
N ARG A 77 19.35 -3.52 4.01
CA ARG A 77 19.82 -4.77 4.60
C ARG A 77 18.72 -5.82 4.54
N GLN A 78 19.06 -7.01 4.12
CA GLN A 78 18.20 -8.18 4.19
C GLN A 78 19.06 -9.36 4.66
N GLN A 79 18.65 -9.98 5.75
CA GLN A 79 19.20 -11.22 6.26
C GLN A 79 18.03 -12.19 6.41
N ASP A 80 17.83 -13.02 5.41
CA ASP A 80 16.76 -13.99 5.36
C ASP A 80 17.38 -15.37 5.10
N GLY A 81 17.68 -16.07 6.18
CA GLY A 81 18.33 -17.40 6.10
C GLY A 81 17.45 -18.50 5.50
N GLU A 82 16.12 -18.29 5.44
CA GLU A 82 15.14 -19.31 5.02
C GLU A 82 14.27 -18.86 3.83
N GLY A 83 14.48 -17.69 3.28
CA GLY A 83 13.66 -17.15 2.20
C GLY A 83 12.21 -16.77 2.58
N ARG A 84 11.82 -16.95 3.85
CA ARG A 84 10.44 -16.69 4.33
C ARG A 84 10.02 -15.24 4.10
N LEU A 85 10.90 -14.31 4.41
CA LEU A 85 10.64 -12.88 4.25
C LEU A 85 10.57 -12.50 2.76
N HIS A 86 11.47 -13.07 1.93
CA HIS A 86 11.43 -12.86 0.49
C HIS A 86 10.09 -13.35 -0.10
N ASN A 87 9.67 -14.56 0.24
CA ASN A 87 8.41 -15.13 -0.23
C ASN A 87 7.20 -14.30 0.23
N ALA A 88 7.20 -13.80 1.46
CA ALA A 88 6.14 -12.92 1.97
C ALA A 88 6.10 -11.57 1.24
N LEU A 89 7.26 -10.99 0.88
CA LEU A 89 7.32 -9.78 0.07
C LEU A 89 6.73 -10.00 -1.33
N GLN A 90 7.08 -11.11 -1.97
CA GLN A 90 6.53 -11.49 -3.29
C GLN A 90 5.00 -11.73 -3.21
N ALA A 91 4.54 -12.44 -2.19
CA ALA A 91 3.10 -12.68 -1.96
C ALA A 91 2.34 -11.35 -1.75
N ASN A 92 2.91 -10.41 -1.00
CA ASN A 92 2.31 -9.09 -0.80
C ASN A 92 2.18 -8.30 -2.11
N LEU A 93 3.18 -8.34 -2.98
CA LEU A 93 3.11 -7.67 -4.30
C LEU A 93 2.08 -8.33 -5.22
N ARG A 94 2.01 -9.67 -5.22
CA ARG A 94 0.99 -10.43 -5.95
C ARG A 94 -0.42 -10.07 -5.46
N SER A 95 -0.64 -10.01 -4.17
CA SER A 95 -1.92 -9.59 -3.60
C SER A 95 -2.29 -8.15 -3.96
N ALA A 96 -1.30 -7.26 -4.01
CA ALA A 96 -1.53 -5.85 -4.35
C ALA A 96 -1.97 -5.67 -5.80
N ILE A 97 -1.34 -6.37 -6.75
CA ILE A 97 -1.76 -6.32 -8.15
C ILE A 97 -3.13 -6.98 -8.33
N THR A 98 -3.39 -8.13 -7.71
CA THR A 98 -4.70 -8.81 -7.76
C THR A 98 -5.82 -7.90 -7.24
N ALA A 99 -5.64 -7.27 -6.09
CA ALA A 99 -6.62 -6.33 -5.55
C ALA A 99 -6.82 -5.10 -6.44
N ALA A 100 -5.77 -4.60 -7.07
CA ALA A 100 -5.87 -3.48 -8.01
C ALA A 100 -6.65 -3.89 -9.28
N LEU A 101 -6.34 -5.05 -9.85
CA LEU A 101 -7.03 -5.57 -11.04
C LEU A 101 -8.54 -5.76 -10.79
N LEU A 102 -8.94 -6.26 -9.61
CA LEU A 102 -10.36 -6.37 -9.25
C LEU A 102 -11.08 -5.02 -9.25
N THR A 103 -10.39 -3.92 -8.95
CA THR A 103 -11.00 -2.58 -8.85
C THR A 103 -10.91 -1.74 -10.11
N LEU A 104 -10.11 -2.14 -11.10
CA LEU A 104 -9.92 -1.44 -12.37
C LEU A 104 -10.96 -1.87 -13.41
N PRO A 105 -11.24 -1.05 -14.44
CA PRO A 105 -12.07 -1.45 -15.59
C PRO A 105 -11.36 -2.49 -16.45
N GLU A 106 -12.03 -2.97 -17.51
CA GLU A 106 -11.46 -3.96 -18.45
C GLU A 106 -10.22 -3.45 -19.21
N SER A 107 -10.17 -2.16 -19.51
CA SER A 107 -9.04 -1.54 -20.20
C SER A 107 -8.53 -0.33 -19.42
N PHE A 108 -7.24 -0.30 -19.16
CA PHE A 108 -6.58 0.75 -18.35
C PHE A 108 -5.12 0.93 -18.74
N SER A 109 -4.51 2.04 -18.30
CA SER A 109 -3.10 2.30 -18.50
C SER A 109 -2.23 1.75 -17.36
N GLU A 110 -0.92 1.59 -17.61
CA GLU A 110 0.05 1.24 -16.56
C GLU A 110 0.01 2.27 -15.40
N GLU A 111 -0.11 3.55 -15.72
CA GLU A 111 -0.17 4.60 -14.72
C GLU A 111 -1.41 4.46 -13.83
N GLN A 112 -2.56 4.11 -14.40
CA GLN A 112 -3.78 3.82 -13.66
C GLN A 112 -3.61 2.59 -12.76
N LEU A 113 -2.95 1.52 -13.24
CA LEU A 113 -2.64 0.35 -12.44
C LEU A 113 -1.77 0.71 -11.23
N PHE A 114 -0.64 1.34 -11.48
CA PHE A 114 0.30 1.67 -10.39
C PHE A 114 -0.26 2.71 -9.42
N THR A 115 -1.09 3.65 -9.92
CA THR A 115 -1.82 4.58 -9.07
C THR A 115 -2.83 3.87 -8.18
N THR A 116 -3.53 2.88 -8.73
CA THR A 116 -4.46 2.05 -7.96
C THR A 116 -3.71 1.23 -6.90
N ILE A 117 -2.63 0.55 -7.26
CA ILE A 117 -1.79 -0.20 -6.33
C ILE A 117 -1.25 0.71 -5.21
N ALA A 118 -0.64 1.84 -5.57
CA ALA A 118 -0.11 2.79 -4.60
C ALA A 118 -1.21 3.36 -3.69
N GLY A 119 -2.42 3.50 -4.22
CA GLY A 119 -3.61 4.00 -3.56
C GLY A 119 -4.24 3.05 -2.54
N LEU A 120 -4.01 1.72 -2.62
CA LEU A 120 -4.63 0.73 -1.73
C LEU A 120 -4.46 1.08 -0.25
N SER A 121 -3.24 1.43 0.16
CA SER A 121 -2.92 1.77 1.54
C SER A 121 -3.37 3.16 1.99
N TYR A 122 -3.97 3.93 1.10
CA TYR A 122 -4.56 5.24 1.39
C TYR A 122 -6.10 5.21 1.31
N THR A 123 -6.69 4.15 0.78
CA THR A 123 -8.14 3.97 0.67
C THR A 123 -8.77 3.93 2.06
N GLY A 124 -9.61 4.92 2.39
CA GLY A 124 -10.24 5.00 3.72
C GLY A 124 -9.37 5.62 4.82
N ASP A 125 -8.14 6.04 4.54
CA ASP A 125 -7.32 6.79 5.49
C ASP A 125 -7.90 8.21 5.67
N PHE A 126 -8.41 8.51 6.87
CA PHE A 126 -9.00 9.83 7.18
C PHE A 126 -8.02 10.98 6.98
N ARG A 127 -6.72 10.75 7.06
CA ARG A 127 -5.67 11.76 6.85
C ARG A 127 -5.61 12.25 5.40
N MET A 128 -6.09 11.44 4.44
CA MET A 128 -6.20 11.84 3.03
C MET A 128 -7.32 12.87 2.81
N VAL A 129 -8.33 12.88 3.69
CA VAL A 129 -9.40 13.88 3.67
C VAL A 129 -8.96 15.17 4.36
N VAL A 130 -8.18 15.05 5.45
CA VAL A 130 -7.76 16.17 6.28
C VAL A 130 -6.24 16.18 6.42
N GLY A 131 -5.55 16.99 5.61
CA GLY A 131 -4.13 17.31 5.83
C GLY A 131 -3.09 16.63 4.94
N GLU A 132 -3.48 15.82 3.97
CA GLU A 132 -2.56 15.30 2.93
C GLU A 132 -2.90 15.92 1.56
N ASP A 133 -1.91 15.94 0.66
CA ASP A 133 -2.07 16.38 -0.72
C ASP A 133 -2.94 15.36 -1.47
N ARG A 134 -3.98 15.82 -2.16
CA ARG A 134 -4.89 14.97 -2.95
C ARG A 134 -4.15 14.26 -4.08
N ASN A 135 -3.14 14.90 -4.67
CA ASN A 135 -2.35 14.36 -5.77
C ASN A 135 -1.15 13.52 -5.27
N LYS A 136 -1.10 13.21 -3.97
CA LYS A 136 0.04 12.51 -3.37
C LYS A 136 0.33 11.17 -4.03
N VAL A 137 -0.71 10.39 -4.33
CA VAL A 137 -0.56 9.06 -4.93
C VAL A 137 -0.07 9.19 -6.37
N GLU A 138 -0.67 10.06 -7.15
CA GLU A 138 -0.25 10.35 -8.53
C GLU A 138 1.19 10.86 -8.60
N ASN A 139 1.57 11.78 -7.70
CA ASN A 139 2.95 12.28 -7.60
C ASN A 139 3.97 11.19 -7.24
N ILE A 140 3.59 10.17 -6.46
CA ILE A 140 4.45 9.02 -6.16
C ILE A 140 4.66 8.18 -7.42
N VAL A 141 3.61 7.91 -8.18
CA VAL A 141 3.67 7.03 -9.36
C VAL A 141 4.37 7.70 -10.52
N HIS A 142 3.91 8.89 -10.89
CA HIS A 142 4.40 9.62 -12.07
C HIS A 142 5.94 9.80 -12.10
N LEU A 143 6.56 10.05 -10.95
CA LEU A 143 8.01 10.26 -10.86
C LEU A 143 8.80 8.95 -10.70
N ASN A 144 8.14 7.83 -10.45
CA ASN A 144 8.80 6.54 -10.20
C ASN A 144 8.20 5.42 -11.08
N LEU A 145 7.68 5.77 -12.25
CA LEU A 145 6.98 4.82 -13.14
C LEU A 145 7.86 3.62 -13.51
N GLU A 146 9.12 3.88 -13.85
CA GLU A 146 10.08 2.81 -14.19
C GLU A 146 10.33 1.87 -13.00
N GLU A 147 10.42 2.40 -11.80
CA GLU A 147 10.61 1.59 -10.59
C GLU A 147 9.39 0.70 -10.33
N PHE A 148 8.17 1.21 -10.61
CA PHE A 148 6.96 0.40 -10.55
C PHE A 148 6.95 -0.69 -11.64
N ARG A 149 7.35 -0.38 -12.87
CA ARG A 149 7.49 -1.37 -13.94
C ARG A 149 8.42 -2.51 -13.53
N HIS A 150 9.62 -2.17 -13.03
CA HIS A 150 10.56 -3.17 -12.52
C HIS A 150 9.96 -4.03 -11.39
N LEU A 151 9.24 -3.40 -10.47
CA LEU A 151 8.67 -4.09 -9.31
C LEU A 151 7.56 -5.07 -9.70
N TYR A 152 6.76 -4.75 -10.72
CA TYR A 152 5.56 -5.51 -11.08
C TYR A 152 5.66 -6.27 -12.41
N ALA A 153 6.73 -6.11 -13.19
CA ALA A 153 6.88 -6.73 -14.51
C ALA A 153 6.63 -8.23 -14.51
N GLN A 154 7.25 -8.95 -13.57
CA GLN A 154 7.11 -10.41 -13.46
C GLN A 154 5.65 -10.81 -13.25
N PHE A 155 4.93 -10.15 -12.33
CA PHE A 155 3.54 -10.48 -12.01
C PHE A 155 2.60 -10.21 -13.17
N LEU A 156 2.85 -9.17 -13.96
CA LEU A 156 2.07 -8.84 -15.16
C LEU A 156 2.26 -9.90 -16.25
N HIS A 157 3.50 -10.37 -16.44
CA HIS A 157 3.80 -11.42 -17.43
C HIS A 157 3.27 -12.79 -17.01
N GLU A 158 3.24 -13.09 -15.72
CA GLU A 158 2.72 -14.35 -15.18
C GLU A 158 1.18 -14.39 -15.09
N SER A 159 0.50 -13.26 -15.25
CA SER A 159 -0.95 -13.18 -15.08
C SER A 159 -1.69 -13.69 -16.35
N PRO A 160 -2.40 -14.82 -16.28
CA PRO A 160 -3.04 -15.42 -17.46
C PRO A 160 -4.26 -14.62 -17.96
N HIS A 161 -4.81 -13.73 -17.13
CA HIS A 161 -6.02 -12.98 -17.41
C HIS A 161 -5.75 -11.52 -17.81
N VAL A 162 -4.46 -11.17 -17.98
CA VAL A 162 -4.04 -9.81 -18.35
C VAL A 162 -3.27 -9.85 -19.65
N VAL A 163 -3.74 -9.12 -20.64
CA VAL A 163 -3.00 -8.87 -21.87
C VAL A 163 -2.26 -7.55 -21.70
N TYR A 164 -0.94 -7.64 -21.55
CA TYR A 164 -0.08 -6.49 -21.37
C TYR A 164 0.60 -6.10 -22.68
N GLN A 165 0.38 -4.86 -23.12
CA GLN A 165 0.97 -4.26 -24.32
C GLN A 165 1.98 -3.18 -23.93
N PRO A 166 3.25 -3.52 -23.63
CA PRO A 166 4.23 -2.58 -23.09
C PRO A 166 4.50 -1.39 -24.03
N SER A 167 4.46 -1.62 -25.34
CA SER A 167 4.67 -0.58 -26.36
C SER A 167 3.61 0.52 -26.35
N GLN A 168 2.40 0.21 -25.87
CA GLN A 168 1.27 1.13 -25.80
C GLN A 168 0.98 1.58 -24.36
N GLY A 169 1.64 0.99 -23.35
CA GLY A 169 1.37 1.23 -21.94
C GLY A 169 -0.06 0.90 -21.53
N ARG A 170 -0.74 -0.03 -22.26
CA ARG A 170 -2.12 -0.45 -22.03
C ARG A 170 -2.19 -1.89 -21.55
N LEU A 171 -3.18 -2.13 -20.73
CA LEU A 171 -3.53 -3.45 -20.23
C LEU A 171 -5.02 -3.71 -20.47
N GLU A 172 -5.30 -4.93 -20.86
CA GLU A 172 -6.66 -5.45 -20.98
C GLU A 172 -6.83 -6.62 -20.03
N LEU A 173 -7.96 -6.68 -19.35
CA LEU A 173 -8.25 -7.63 -18.27
C LEU A 173 -9.55 -8.37 -18.57
N ASP A 174 -9.53 -9.69 -18.43
CA ASP A 174 -10.74 -10.49 -18.39
C ASP A 174 -11.51 -10.22 -17.07
N LYS A 175 -12.73 -9.70 -17.19
CA LYS A 175 -13.66 -9.39 -16.09
C LYS A 175 -14.79 -10.42 -15.97
N SER A 176 -14.63 -11.61 -16.53
CA SER A 176 -15.59 -12.69 -16.32
C SER A 176 -15.74 -13.03 -14.82
N ALA A 177 -16.92 -13.52 -14.43
CA ALA A 177 -17.18 -13.89 -13.04
C ALA A 177 -16.19 -14.96 -12.53
N ASP A 178 -15.79 -15.90 -13.39
CA ASP A 178 -14.81 -16.94 -13.05
C ASP A 178 -13.41 -16.36 -12.77
N THR A 179 -12.97 -15.42 -13.60
CA THR A 179 -11.71 -14.70 -13.38
C THR A 179 -11.76 -13.88 -12.10
N GLN A 180 -12.84 -13.15 -11.87
CA GLN A 180 -13.01 -12.37 -10.64
C GLN A 180 -13.06 -13.27 -9.41
N PHE A 181 -13.73 -14.42 -9.48
CA PHE A 181 -13.78 -15.39 -8.39
C PHE A 181 -12.38 -15.93 -8.06
N THR A 182 -11.64 -16.36 -9.08
CA THR A 182 -10.24 -16.82 -8.90
C THR A 182 -9.37 -15.74 -8.27
N GLN A 183 -9.50 -14.48 -8.69
CA GLN A 183 -8.79 -13.36 -8.11
C GLN A 183 -9.21 -13.08 -6.65
N LEU A 184 -10.51 -13.18 -6.32
CA LEU A 184 -11.01 -13.01 -4.94
C LEU A 184 -10.47 -14.08 -4.00
N LEU A 185 -10.39 -15.34 -4.46
CA LEU A 185 -9.77 -16.44 -3.69
C LEU A 185 -8.28 -16.24 -3.45
N ALA A 186 -7.58 -15.53 -4.34
CA ALA A 186 -6.15 -15.23 -4.21
C ALA A 186 -5.86 -14.00 -3.31
N LEU A 187 -6.88 -13.31 -2.82
CA LEU A 187 -6.69 -12.19 -1.89
C LEU A 187 -6.25 -12.67 -0.51
N PRO A 188 -5.56 -11.83 0.28
CA PRO A 188 -5.23 -12.16 1.67
C PRO A 188 -6.46 -12.51 2.51
N THR A 189 -6.35 -13.54 3.34
CA THR A 189 -7.47 -14.09 4.12
C THR A 189 -8.19 -13.06 4.97
N HIS A 190 -7.48 -12.12 5.56
CA HIS A 190 -8.12 -11.05 6.33
C HIS A 190 -8.99 -10.13 5.45
N LEU A 191 -8.56 -9.86 4.20
CA LEU A 191 -9.40 -9.10 3.27
C LEU A 191 -10.63 -9.91 2.86
N GLN A 192 -10.49 -11.22 2.58
CA GLN A 192 -11.63 -12.09 2.30
C GLN A 192 -12.64 -12.09 3.45
N GLN A 193 -12.18 -12.19 4.70
CA GLN A 193 -13.03 -12.07 5.91
C GLN A 193 -13.74 -10.71 6.00
N GLN A 194 -13.05 -9.61 5.65
CA GLN A 194 -13.69 -8.29 5.63
C GLN A 194 -14.77 -8.20 4.54
N LEU A 195 -14.56 -8.82 3.38
CA LEU A 195 -15.56 -8.90 2.31
C LEU A 195 -16.78 -9.69 2.77
N THR A 196 -16.56 -10.86 3.37
CA THR A 196 -17.63 -11.69 3.93
C THR A 196 -18.44 -10.93 4.97
N ASN A 197 -17.79 -10.24 5.90
CA ASN A 197 -18.47 -9.45 6.94
C ASN A 197 -19.26 -8.25 6.38
N LEU A 198 -18.92 -7.74 5.20
CA LEU A 198 -19.64 -6.64 4.55
C LEU A 198 -20.92 -7.12 3.85
N VAL A 199 -20.89 -8.32 3.30
CA VAL A 199 -22.02 -8.92 2.56
C VAL A 199 -22.93 -9.70 3.49
N ASP A 200 -22.34 -10.43 4.44
CA ASP A 200 -23.04 -11.26 5.41
C ASP A 200 -22.89 -10.66 6.82
N PRO A 201 -23.89 -9.97 7.34
CA PRO A 201 -23.83 -9.48 8.70
C PRO A 201 -23.79 -10.66 9.71
N PRO A 202 -23.28 -10.43 10.94
CA PRO A 202 -23.16 -11.44 11.96
C PRO A 202 -24.49 -12.20 12.20
N GLY A 203 -24.43 -13.53 12.14
CA GLY A 203 -25.57 -14.43 12.33
C GLY A 203 -25.97 -15.23 11.09
N ARG A 204 -25.42 -14.95 9.94
CA ARG A 204 -25.45 -15.84 8.77
C ARG A 204 -24.09 -16.52 8.66
N ASN A 205 -24.04 -17.83 8.79
CA ASN A 205 -22.81 -18.62 8.72
C ASN A 205 -22.63 -19.21 7.32
N ARG A 206 -22.58 -18.36 6.29
CA ARG A 206 -22.21 -18.85 4.95
C ARG A 206 -20.71 -19.04 4.86
N ASP A 207 -20.27 -19.97 4.01
CA ASP A 207 -18.87 -20.18 3.73
C ASP A 207 -18.26 -18.95 3.01
N VAL A 208 -16.98 -18.67 3.27
CA VAL A 208 -16.26 -17.57 2.64
C VAL A 208 -16.29 -17.71 1.13
N GLU A 209 -16.09 -18.92 0.59
CA GLU A 209 -16.08 -19.18 -0.85
C GLU A 209 -17.45 -18.87 -1.49
N GLU A 210 -18.55 -19.23 -0.83
CA GLU A 210 -19.90 -18.93 -1.30
C GLU A 210 -20.14 -17.42 -1.40
N VAL A 211 -19.70 -16.67 -0.40
CA VAL A 211 -19.82 -15.20 -0.42
C VAL A 211 -18.93 -14.56 -1.48
N LEU A 212 -17.68 -15.06 -1.65
CA LEU A 212 -16.80 -14.58 -2.71
C LEU A 212 -17.33 -14.89 -4.11
N LEU A 213 -17.95 -16.05 -4.30
CA LEU A 213 -18.64 -16.39 -5.55
C LEU A 213 -19.80 -15.42 -5.84
N GLN A 214 -20.61 -15.08 -4.83
CA GLN A 214 -21.64 -14.07 -4.98
C GLN A 214 -21.06 -12.70 -5.37
N ILE A 215 -19.98 -12.27 -4.72
CA ILE A 215 -19.30 -11.00 -5.02
C ILE A 215 -18.74 -10.99 -6.45
N SER A 216 -18.21 -12.12 -6.94
CA SER A 216 -17.66 -12.20 -8.31
C SER A 216 -18.69 -12.02 -9.40
N GLN A 217 -19.95 -12.35 -9.11
CA GLN A 217 -21.10 -12.19 -10.03
C GLN A 217 -21.75 -10.80 -9.94
N ASP A 218 -21.35 -9.99 -8.93
CA ASP A 218 -21.87 -8.64 -8.75
C ASP A 218 -21.13 -7.67 -9.70
N PRO A 219 -21.84 -6.87 -10.50
CA PRO A 219 -21.25 -5.81 -11.32
C PRO A 219 -20.37 -4.84 -10.50
N ASP A 220 -20.66 -4.68 -9.22
CA ASP A 220 -19.95 -3.84 -8.27
C ASP A 220 -18.83 -4.57 -7.51
N CYS A 221 -18.35 -5.72 -7.99
CA CYS A 221 -17.27 -6.52 -7.37
C CYS A 221 -16.10 -5.64 -6.91
N GLY A 222 -15.62 -4.76 -7.77
CA GLY A 222 -14.52 -3.83 -7.44
C GLY A 222 -14.84 -2.85 -6.30
N LEU A 223 -16.11 -2.44 -6.13
CA LEU A 223 -16.54 -1.59 -5.03
C LEU A 223 -16.53 -2.35 -3.70
N TRP A 224 -16.91 -3.63 -3.69
CA TRP A 224 -16.81 -4.47 -2.50
C TRP A 224 -15.37 -4.62 -2.04
N VAL A 225 -14.44 -4.92 -2.96
CA VAL A 225 -13.02 -5.01 -2.66
C VAL A 225 -12.49 -3.69 -2.08
N ARG A 226 -12.83 -2.57 -2.70
CA ARG A 226 -12.45 -1.24 -2.20
C ARG A 226 -13.01 -0.94 -0.80
N LYS A 227 -14.25 -1.33 -0.50
CA LYS A 227 -14.86 -1.18 0.83
C LYS A 227 -14.13 -2.04 1.87
N GLY A 228 -13.80 -3.30 1.54
CA GLY A 228 -13.03 -4.19 2.42
C GLY A 228 -11.67 -3.60 2.78
N ILE A 229 -10.91 -3.16 1.79
CA ILE A 229 -9.61 -2.48 1.98
C ILE A 229 -9.78 -1.21 2.83
N SER A 230 -10.79 -0.39 2.53
CA SER A 230 -11.07 0.83 3.28
C SER A 230 -11.32 0.55 4.76
N THR A 231 -12.01 -0.53 5.09
CA THR A 231 -12.28 -0.94 6.47
C THR A 231 -10.98 -1.25 7.22
N ILE A 232 -10.07 -2.01 6.59
CA ILE A 232 -8.75 -2.35 7.17
C ILE A 232 -7.93 -1.07 7.39
N VAL A 233 -7.79 -0.25 6.36
CA VAL A 233 -6.95 0.96 6.41
C VAL A 233 -7.51 2.00 7.40
N LYS A 234 -8.83 2.18 7.46
CA LYS A 234 -9.47 3.10 8.42
C LYS A 234 -9.14 2.72 9.86
N ARG A 235 -9.29 1.45 10.23
CA ARG A 235 -8.94 0.95 11.58
C ARG A 235 -7.46 1.16 11.89
N SER A 236 -6.60 0.79 10.95
CA SER A 236 -5.15 0.93 11.08
C SER A 236 -4.73 2.39 11.22
N SER A 237 -5.23 3.29 10.37
CA SER A 237 -4.87 4.71 10.39
C SER A 237 -5.27 5.40 11.70
N LEU A 238 -6.42 5.06 12.27
CA LEU A 238 -6.85 5.54 13.58
C LEU A 238 -5.93 5.05 14.69
N SER A 239 -5.67 3.73 14.75
CA SER A 239 -4.78 3.14 15.74
C SER A 239 -3.37 3.75 15.69
N GLN A 240 -2.79 3.89 14.51
CA GLN A 240 -1.47 4.49 14.33
C GLN A 240 -1.45 5.99 14.70
N SER A 241 -2.54 6.71 14.48
CA SER A 241 -2.64 8.11 14.88
C SER A 241 -2.70 8.26 16.40
N VAL A 242 -3.47 7.42 17.08
CA VAL A 242 -3.53 7.38 18.55
C VAL A 242 -2.16 7.03 19.14
N LYS A 243 -1.52 5.96 18.63
CA LYS A 243 -0.14 5.58 19.04
C LYS A 243 0.83 6.73 18.82
N GLY A 244 0.74 7.42 17.67
CA GLY A 244 1.59 8.56 17.36
C GLY A 244 1.41 9.74 18.33
N ILE A 245 0.19 10.02 18.78
CA ILE A 245 -0.10 11.06 19.78
C ILE A 245 0.51 10.70 21.14
N ILE A 246 0.31 9.46 21.57
CA ILE A 246 0.83 8.98 22.85
C ILE A 246 2.37 9.00 22.87
N THR A 247 3.01 8.49 21.82
CA THR A 247 4.48 8.37 21.76
C THR A 247 5.21 9.70 21.53
N ALA A 248 4.63 10.61 20.74
CA ALA A 248 5.24 11.92 20.45
C ALA A 248 4.94 12.98 21.52
N GLY A 249 3.97 12.72 22.38
CA GLY A 249 3.39 13.68 23.33
C GLY A 249 2.37 14.64 22.68
N PRO A 250 1.33 15.05 23.44
CA PRO A 250 0.21 15.82 22.91
C PRO A 250 0.61 17.17 22.30
N VAL A 251 1.56 17.87 22.90
CA VAL A 251 2.01 19.20 22.43
C VAL A 251 2.66 19.13 21.05
N LYS A 252 3.54 18.13 20.81
CA LYS A 252 4.18 17.94 19.50
C LYS A 252 3.16 17.49 18.45
N ALA A 253 2.21 16.63 18.84
CA ALA A 253 1.16 16.16 17.95
C ALA A 253 0.24 17.32 17.51
N ILE A 254 -0.18 18.19 18.42
CA ILE A 254 -1.01 19.39 18.11
C ILE A 254 -0.26 20.32 17.19
N ARG A 255 1.01 20.64 17.48
CA ARG A 255 1.86 21.53 16.64
C ARG A 255 2.01 20.97 15.22
N TYR A 256 2.25 19.65 15.08
CA TYR A 256 2.36 18.99 13.80
C TYR A 256 1.04 19.00 13.01
N SER A 257 -0.08 18.74 13.67
CA SER A 257 -1.41 18.78 13.06
C SER A 257 -1.77 20.21 12.60
N ALA A 258 -1.49 21.22 13.41
CA ALA A 258 -1.71 22.62 13.05
C ALA A 258 -0.89 23.06 11.82
N GLN A 259 0.38 22.60 11.72
CA GLN A 259 1.21 22.87 10.54
C GLN A 259 0.66 22.21 9.28
N LYS A 260 0.14 20.98 9.38
CA LYS A 260 -0.49 20.27 8.25
C LYS A 260 -1.77 20.97 7.78
N VAL A 261 -2.64 21.37 8.71
CA VAL A 261 -3.86 22.13 8.40
C VAL A 261 -3.50 23.45 7.71
N LYS A 262 -2.51 24.18 8.21
CA LYS A 262 -2.04 25.43 7.58
C LYS A 262 -1.51 25.19 6.15
N LYS A 263 -0.79 24.07 5.92
CA LYS A 263 -0.30 23.71 4.57
C LYS A 263 -1.45 23.37 3.62
N MET A 264 -2.46 22.65 4.10
CA MET A 264 -3.67 22.33 3.35
C MET A 264 -4.45 23.58 2.95
N TRP A 265 -4.65 24.53 3.87
CA TRP A 265 -5.31 25.81 3.59
C TRP A 265 -4.56 26.63 2.53
N LYS A 266 -3.23 26.67 2.60
CA LYS A 266 -2.43 27.33 1.56
C LYS A 266 -2.61 26.67 0.19
N GLY A 267 -2.60 25.34 0.11
CA GLY A 267 -2.82 24.59 -1.13
C GLY A 267 -4.22 24.85 -1.72
N PHE A 268 -5.24 24.91 -0.86
CA PHE A 268 -6.62 25.20 -1.29
C PHE A 268 -6.78 26.63 -1.85
N LEU A 269 -6.09 27.60 -1.27
CA LEU A 269 -6.11 29.00 -1.75
C LEU A 269 -5.34 29.18 -3.07
N THR A 270 -4.29 28.37 -3.29
CA THR A 270 -3.48 28.44 -4.54
C THR A 270 -4.16 27.72 -5.72
N SER A 271 -5.02 26.74 -5.45
CA SER A 271 -5.79 26.00 -6.45
C SER A 271 -7.04 26.75 -6.96
N ARG A 272 -7.37 27.89 -6.37
CA ARG A 272 -8.48 28.77 -6.79
C ARG A 272 -8.02 30.01 -7.60
N ARG A 273 -6.75 30.10 -7.89
CA ARG A 273 -6.18 31.04 -8.86
C ARG A 273 -5.71 30.28 -10.10
#